data_a8cb8d702fb60e902918dacaba122dcc
#
_entry.id   a8cb8d702fb60e902918dacaba122dcc
#
_cell.length_a   1.000
_cell.length_b   1.000
_cell.length_c   1.000
_cell.angle_alpha   90.00
_cell.angle_beta   90.00
_cell.angle_gamma   90.00
#
_symmetry.space_group_name_H-M   'P 1'
#
loop_
_entity.id
_entity.type
_entity.pdbx_description
1 polymer ?
#
loop_
_entity_poly.entity_id
_entity_poly.type
_entity_poly.pdbx_seq_one_letter_code
_entity_poly.pdbx_strand_id
1 'polypeptide(L)'
;RVFVLIGDGESQEGQIWEAAGAAVHHRVDNLIAMTDWNHQQIDGTTEEVQSLGDLTLKWNSFGWECIVANGHNFNSVFEAFGRADSLLGGGRPVMILFETEMGHGVDFMAGTCEWHGKSPSKEQCERGLAQLEETLGDY
;
A
#
# COMPACT_ATOMS: atom_id res chain seq x y z
N ARG A 1 -1.78 -7.35 -18.19
CA ARG A 1 -1.84 -7.00 -16.78
C ARG A 1 -1.68 -5.51 -16.60
N VAL A 2 -2.35 -4.95 -15.63
CA VAL A 2 -2.21 -3.56 -15.20
C VAL A 2 -1.94 -3.59 -13.69
N PHE A 3 -0.96 -2.83 -13.24
CA PHE A 3 -0.64 -2.66 -11.83
C PHE A 3 -0.89 -1.21 -11.44
N VAL A 4 -1.54 -1.00 -10.31
CA VAL A 4 -1.81 0.33 -9.73
C VAL A 4 -1.40 0.29 -8.26
N LEU A 5 -0.63 1.28 -7.83
CA LEU A 5 -0.30 1.47 -6.42
C LEU A 5 -0.98 2.74 -5.92
N ILE A 6 -1.65 2.63 -4.80
CA ILE A 6 -2.30 3.74 -4.09
C ILE A 6 -1.87 3.74 -2.63
N GLY A 7 -1.91 4.90 -1.99
CA GLY A 7 -1.78 5.02 -0.53
C GLY A 7 -3.11 4.74 0.18
N ASP A 8 -3.06 4.42 1.46
CA ASP A 8 -4.27 4.31 2.27
C ASP A 8 -4.95 5.69 2.46
N GLY A 9 -4.18 6.76 2.66
CA GLY A 9 -4.70 8.12 2.65
C GLY A 9 -5.37 8.49 1.32
N GLU A 10 -4.83 8.04 0.18
CA GLU A 10 -5.45 8.20 -1.13
C GLU A 10 -6.77 7.42 -1.24
N SER A 11 -6.92 6.33 -0.51
CA SER A 11 -8.18 5.57 -0.43
C SER A 11 -9.30 6.32 0.29
N GLN A 12 -9.05 7.51 0.86
CA GLN A 12 -10.08 8.42 1.37
C GLN A 12 -10.78 9.19 0.24
N GLU A 13 -10.19 9.24 -0.96
CA GLU A 13 -10.74 9.93 -2.13
C GLU A 13 -11.90 9.15 -2.76
N GLY A 14 -13.01 9.86 -3.04
CA GLY A 14 -14.20 9.25 -3.64
C GLY A 14 -13.98 8.60 -4.99
N GLN A 15 -13.09 9.17 -5.82
CA GLN A 15 -12.74 8.65 -7.14
C GLN A 15 -12.15 7.22 -7.09
N ILE A 16 -11.48 6.84 -6.01
CA ILE A 16 -10.96 5.47 -5.83
C ILE A 16 -12.12 4.48 -5.78
N TRP A 17 -13.17 4.80 -5.03
CA TRP A 17 -14.35 3.94 -4.87
C TRP A 17 -15.24 3.93 -6.12
N GLU A 18 -15.31 5.05 -6.84
CA GLU A 18 -15.96 5.10 -8.15
C GLU A 18 -15.24 4.21 -9.15
N ALA A 19 -13.90 4.29 -9.21
CA ALA A 19 -13.08 3.43 -10.06
C ALA A 19 -13.19 1.95 -9.64
N ALA A 20 -13.23 1.67 -8.34
CA ALA A 20 -13.40 0.31 -7.82
C ALA A 20 -14.71 -0.33 -8.29
N GLY A 21 -15.82 0.42 -8.20
CA GLY A 21 -17.13 -0.04 -8.71
C GLY A 21 -17.14 -0.24 -10.23
N ALA A 22 -16.54 0.70 -10.99
CA ALA A 22 -16.44 0.61 -12.44
C ALA A 22 -15.59 -0.61 -12.87
N ALA A 23 -14.48 -0.88 -12.21
CA ALA A 23 -13.61 -2.01 -12.53
C ALA A 23 -14.36 -3.35 -12.41
N VAL A 24 -15.16 -3.52 -11.37
CA VAL A 24 -15.98 -4.72 -11.19
C VAL A 24 -17.11 -4.80 -12.23
N HIS A 25 -17.81 -3.69 -12.48
CA HIS A 25 -18.87 -3.64 -13.49
C HIS A 25 -18.36 -4.07 -14.87
N HIS A 26 -17.18 -3.58 -15.26
CA HIS A 26 -16.57 -3.89 -16.55
C HIS A 26 -15.74 -5.18 -16.55
N ARG A 27 -15.70 -5.92 -15.43
CA ARG A 27 -14.93 -7.17 -15.27
C ARG A 27 -13.47 -7.01 -15.67
N VAL A 28 -12.82 -5.97 -15.11
CA VAL A 28 -11.40 -5.67 -15.38
C VAL A 28 -10.53 -6.66 -14.58
N ASP A 29 -10.53 -7.90 -15.01
CA ASP A 29 -9.92 -9.05 -14.32
C ASP A 29 -8.42 -9.24 -14.58
N ASN A 30 -7.81 -8.31 -15.30
CA ASN A 30 -6.37 -8.20 -15.51
C ASN A 30 -5.72 -7.07 -14.67
N LEU A 31 -6.47 -6.49 -13.73
CA LEU A 31 -6.04 -5.41 -12.84
C LEU A 31 -5.64 -5.97 -11.47
N ILE A 32 -4.43 -5.65 -11.06
CA ILE A 32 -3.92 -5.84 -9.71
C ILE A 32 -3.65 -4.45 -9.13
N ALA A 33 -4.47 -4.01 -8.20
CA ALA A 33 -4.22 -2.82 -7.41
C ALA A 33 -3.54 -3.18 -6.09
N MET A 34 -2.72 -2.29 -5.59
CA MET A 34 -2.00 -2.43 -4.33
C MET A 34 -2.23 -1.20 -3.48
N THR A 35 -2.37 -1.38 -2.18
CA THR A 35 -2.40 -0.27 -1.23
C THR A 35 -1.17 -0.34 -0.33
N ASP A 36 -0.40 0.75 -0.25
CA ASP A 36 0.55 0.98 0.82
C ASP A 36 -0.25 1.35 2.08
N TRP A 37 -0.46 0.36 2.94
CA TRP A 37 -1.33 0.48 4.11
C TRP A 37 -0.49 0.74 5.37
N ASN A 38 0.02 1.96 5.47
CA ASN A 38 0.91 2.40 6.54
C ASN A 38 0.21 3.19 7.65
N HIS A 39 -1.12 3.37 7.55
CA HIS A 39 -1.97 4.09 8.52
C HIS A 39 -1.64 5.58 8.69
N GLN A 40 -0.82 6.15 7.81
CA GLN A 40 -0.42 7.56 7.86
C GLN A 40 -0.80 8.28 6.58
N GLN A 41 -1.09 9.55 6.70
CA GLN A 41 -1.25 10.47 5.59
C GLN A 41 -0.70 11.85 6.03
N ILE A 42 -0.72 12.85 5.14
CA ILE A 42 0.00 14.11 5.33
C ILE A 42 -0.39 14.89 6.59
N ASP A 43 -1.64 14.78 7.05
CA ASP A 43 -2.21 15.56 8.16
C ASP A 43 -2.32 14.75 9.48
N GLY A 44 -1.91 13.49 9.49
CA GLY A 44 -1.99 12.62 10.66
C GLY A 44 -2.21 11.15 10.31
N THR A 45 -2.75 10.39 11.24
CA THR A 45 -3.17 9.02 10.94
C THR A 45 -4.42 8.99 10.06
N THR A 46 -4.56 7.96 9.23
CA THR A 46 -5.77 7.79 8.43
C THR A 46 -7.02 7.67 9.31
N GLU A 47 -6.90 7.15 10.54
CA GLU A 47 -8.00 7.03 11.48
C GLU A 47 -8.44 8.39 12.05
N GLU A 48 -7.50 9.29 12.35
CA GLU A 48 -7.81 10.62 12.89
C GLU A 48 -8.37 11.57 11.83
N VAL A 49 -7.87 11.50 10.60
CA VAL A 49 -8.30 12.40 9.52
C VAL A 49 -9.64 11.96 8.95
N GLN A 50 -9.73 10.71 8.50
CA GLN A 50 -10.97 10.12 8.01
C GLN A 50 -10.84 8.60 8.04
N SER A 51 -11.42 7.96 9.05
CA SER A 51 -11.34 6.50 9.19
C SER A 51 -11.77 5.76 7.93
N LEU A 52 -10.94 4.85 7.49
CA LEU A 52 -11.24 3.96 6.37
C LEU A 52 -12.04 2.73 6.83
N GLY A 53 -12.15 2.50 8.15
CA GLY A 53 -12.73 1.29 8.71
C GLY A 53 -11.96 0.04 8.26
N ASP A 54 -12.66 -1.08 8.10
CA ASP A 54 -12.05 -2.31 7.59
C ASP A 54 -11.90 -2.25 6.06
N LEU A 55 -10.67 -1.98 5.58
CA LEU A 55 -10.37 -1.92 4.15
C LEU A 55 -10.59 -3.26 3.45
N THR A 56 -10.32 -4.38 4.12
CA THR A 56 -10.52 -5.72 3.56
C THR A 56 -11.99 -5.96 3.27
N LEU A 57 -12.85 -5.64 4.24
CA LEU A 57 -14.30 -5.74 4.06
C LEU A 57 -14.81 -4.78 2.98
N LYS A 58 -14.27 -3.55 2.93
CA LYS A 58 -14.66 -2.58 1.89
C LYS A 58 -14.35 -3.08 0.50
N TRP A 59 -13.12 -3.47 0.21
CA TRP A 59 -12.73 -3.96 -1.11
C TRP A 59 -13.53 -5.21 -1.51
N ASN A 60 -13.69 -6.15 -0.59
CA ASN A 60 -14.55 -7.33 -0.83
C ASN A 60 -16.00 -6.94 -1.11
N SER A 61 -16.56 -5.95 -0.40
CA SER A 61 -17.94 -5.46 -0.62
C SER A 61 -18.13 -4.83 -1.99
N PHE A 62 -17.08 -4.16 -2.51
CA PHE A 62 -17.08 -3.65 -3.88
C PHE A 62 -16.95 -4.75 -4.93
N GLY A 63 -16.68 -6.00 -4.53
CA GLY A 63 -16.60 -7.15 -5.43
C GLY A 63 -15.18 -7.49 -5.89
N TRP A 64 -14.15 -6.93 -5.28
CA TRP A 64 -12.76 -7.26 -5.52
C TRP A 64 -12.34 -8.53 -4.78
N GLU A 65 -11.30 -9.21 -5.29
CA GLU A 65 -10.56 -10.21 -4.51
C GLU A 65 -9.50 -9.49 -3.68
N CYS A 66 -9.61 -9.54 -2.35
CA CYS A 66 -8.71 -8.83 -1.46
C CYS A 66 -7.70 -9.78 -0.79
N ILE A 67 -6.43 -9.40 -0.82
CA ILE A 67 -5.30 -10.12 -0.21
C ILE A 67 -4.63 -9.17 0.77
N VAL A 68 -4.33 -9.62 1.97
CA VAL A 68 -3.52 -8.87 2.94
C VAL A 68 -2.14 -9.53 3.02
N ALA A 69 -1.08 -8.71 3.03
CA ALA A 69 0.29 -9.19 3.06
C ALA A 69 1.20 -8.23 3.86
N ASN A 70 2.25 -8.75 4.47
CA ASN A 70 3.29 -7.94 5.11
C ASN A 70 4.19 -7.31 4.04
N GLY A 71 4.13 -5.99 3.86
CA GLY A 71 4.88 -5.25 2.86
C GLY A 71 6.38 -5.14 3.15
N HIS A 72 6.83 -5.44 4.38
CA HIS A 72 8.25 -5.48 4.75
C HIS A 72 8.88 -6.88 4.69
N ASN A 73 8.14 -7.87 4.19
CA ASN A 73 8.63 -9.23 4.04
C ASN A 73 8.54 -9.67 2.58
N PHE A 74 9.67 -9.80 1.89
CA PHE A 74 9.70 -10.17 0.47
C PHE A 74 9.02 -11.51 0.18
N ASN A 75 9.10 -12.51 1.05
CA ASN A 75 8.39 -13.77 0.84
C ASN A 75 6.88 -13.54 0.85
N SER A 76 6.37 -12.76 1.81
CA SER A 76 4.96 -12.39 1.87
C SER A 76 4.50 -11.60 0.62
N VAL A 77 5.35 -10.69 0.14
CA VAL A 77 5.09 -9.93 -1.10
C VAL A 77 5.02 -10.87 -2.31
N PHE A 78 6.00 -11.78 -2.47
CA PHE A 78 5.99 -12.74 -3.58
C PHE A 78 4.80 -13.71 -3.53
N GLU A 79 4.44 -14.19 -2.35
CA GLU A 79 3.26 -15.04 -2.16
C GLU A 79 1.96 -14.30 -2.52
N ALA A 80 1.83 -13.03 -2.13
CA ALA A 80 0.69 -12.18 -2.46
C ALA A 80 0.55 -12.00 -3.97
N PHE A 81 1.64 -11.70 -4.68
CA PHE A 81 1.63 -11.59 -6.13
C PHE A 81 1.34 -12.92 -6.82
N GLY A 82 1.91 -14.03 -6.34
CA GLY A 82 1.62 -15.38 -6.87
C GLY A 82 0.13 -15.73 -6.73
N ARG A 83 -0.47 -15.39 -5.58
CA ARG A 83 -1.91 -15.55 -5.37
C ARG A 83 -2.73 -14.64 -6.29
N ALA A 84 -2.35 -13.36 -6.39
CA ALA A 84 -3.04 -12.42 -7.28
C ALA A 84 -3.00 -12.89 -8.73
N ASP A 85 -1.85 -13.37 -9.21
CA ASP A 85 -1.71 -13.94 -10.56
C ASP A 85 -2.64 -15.12 -10.81
N SER A 86 -2.85 -15.97 -9.82
CA SER A 86 -3.76 -17.12 -9.94
C SER A 86 -5.25 -16.74 -10.01
N LEU A 87 -5.60 -15.52 -9.61
CA LEU A 87 -6.97 -14.99 -9.62
C LEU A 87 -7.28 -14.22 -10.91
N LEU A 88 -6.28 -13.84 -11.71
CA LEU A 88 -6.50 -13.11 -12.95
C LEU A 88 -7.32 -13.94 -13.95
N GLY A 89 -8.14 -13.24 -14.73
CA GLY A 89 -9.07 -13.88 -15.66
C GLY A 89 -10.32 -14.49 -14.99
N GLY A 90 -10.45 -14.34 -13.67
CA GLY A 90 -11.61 -14.82 -12.90
C GLY A 90 -12.86 -13.90 -12.94
N GLY A 91 -12.81 -12.82 -13.73
CA GLY A 91 -13.90 -11.86 -13.89
C GLY A 91 -13.95 -10.79 -12.77
N ARG A 92 -12.94 -10.74 -11.89
CA ARG A 92 -12.85 -9.80 -10.77
C ARG A 92 -11.45 -9.20 -10.67
N PRO A 93 -11.31 -7.89 -10.41
CA PRO A 93 -10.01 -7.29 -10.11
C PRO A 93 -9.50 -7.74 -8.74
N VAL A 94 -8.18 -7.63 -8.54
CA VAL A 94 -7.49 -8.02 -7.31
C VAL A 94 -6.93 -6.79 -6.60
N MET A 95 -7.13 -6.70 -5.29
CA MET A 95 -6.51 -5.72 -4.40
C MET A 95 -5.54 -6.43 -3.45
N ILE A 96 -4.31 -5.96 -3.35
CA ILE A 96 -3.36 -6.38 -2.33
C ILE A 96 -3.19 -5.22 -1.34
N LEU A 97 -3.52 -5.45 -0.08
CA LEU A 97 -3.26 -4.51 1.02
C LEU A 97 -1.92 -4.89 1.64
N PHE A 98 -0.89 -4.09 1.41
CA PHE A 98 0.41 -4.28 2.03
C PHE A 98 0.47 -3.53 3.36
N GLU A 99 0.43 -4.26 4.46
CA GLU A 99 0.71 -3.71 5.78
C GLU A 99 2.16 -3.28 5.84
N THR A 100 2.37 -1.98 6.03
CA THR A 100 3.67 -1.32 6.05
C THR A 100 3.78 -0.35 7.22
N GLU A 101 4.96 0.18 7.43
CA GLU A 101 5.25 1.25 8.39
C GLU A 101 5.93 2.39 7.65
N MET A 102 5.38 3.59 7.72
CA MET A 102 6.02 4.77 7.15
C MET A 102 7.39 5.00 7.80
N GLY A 103 8.43 5.24 7.00
CA GLY A 103 9.79 5.47 7.49
C GLY A 103 10.47 4.24 8.08
N HIS A 104 10.00 3.03 7.75
CA HIS A 104 10.53 1.76 8.25
C HIS A 104 12.05 1.67 8.15
N GLY A 105 12.69 1.21 9.23
CA GLY A 105 14.15 1.07 9.32
C GLY A 105 14.89 2.33 9.77
N VAL A 106 14.23 3.48 9.87
CA VAL A 106 14.85 4.73 10.33
C VAL A 106 14.15 5.25 11.59
N ASP A 107 14.83 5.20 12.72
CA ASP A 107 14.28 5.41 14.07
C ASP A 107 13.52 6.73 14.27
N PHE A 108 13.95 7.81 13.62
CA PHE A 108 13.31 9.13 13.72
C PHE A 108 12.24 9.39 12.65
N MET A 109 12.01 8.42 11.74
CA MET A 109 11.00 8.50 10.69
C MET A 109 9.87 7.49 10.91
N ALA A 110 10.19 6.37 11.54
CA ALA A 110 9.27 5.24 11.67
C ALA A 110 7.96 5.63 12.38
N GLY A 111 6.83 5.27 11.75
CA GLY A 111 5.49 5.42 12.34
C GLY A 111 4.98 6.85 12.52
N THR A 112 5.59 7.85 11.86
CA THR A 112 5.17 9.26 11.99
C THR A 112 4.86 9.91 10.64
N CYS A 113 3.76 10.65 10.57
CA CYS A 113 3.34 11.40 9.39
C CYS A 113 4.25 12.61 9.08
N GLU A 114 5.09 13.07 10.03
CA GLU A 114 5.95 14.25 9.86
C GLU A 114 6.87 14.17 8.64
N TRP A 115 7.21 12.95 8.21
CA TRP A 115 8.11 12.69 7.09
C TRP A 115 7.39 12.43 5.76
N HIS A 116 6.07 12.48 5.74
CA HIS A 116 5.29 12.19 4.53
C HIS A 116 5.62 13.14 3.36
N GLY A 117 5.93 14.39 3.65
CA GLY A 117 6.28 15.39 2.63
C GLY A 117 7.55 16.18 2.93
N LYS A 118 8.40 15.71 3.87
CA LYS A 118 9.58 16.43 4.34
C LYS A 118 10.86 15.72 3.92
N SER A 119 11.79 16.47 3.33
CA SER A 119 13.12 15.97 3.04
C SER A 119 14.02 16.03 4.28
N PRO A 120 14.85 15.01 4.56
CA PRO A 120 15.82 15.05 5.64
C PRO A 120 16.94 16.09 5.38
N SER A 121 17.52 16.66 6.45
CA SER A 121 18.77 17.39 6.36
C SER A 121 19.92 16.43 6.00
N LYS A 122 21.10 17.00 5.67
CA LYS A 122 22.28 16.18 5.37
C LYS A 122 22.65 15.26 6.54
N GLU A 123 22.65 15.78 7.75
CA GLU A 123 22.96 15.02 8.97
C GLU A 123 21.91 13.93 9.25
N GLN A 124 20.64 14.25 9.02
CA GLN A 124 19.54 13.27 9.14
C GLN A 124 19.64 12.18 8.08
N CYS A 125 20.01 12.55 6.85
CA CYS A 125 20.24 11.58 5.77
C CYS A 125 21.39 10.63 6.13
N GLU A 126 22.55 11.16 6.55
CA GLU A 126 23.70 10.35 6.96
C GLU A 126 23.34 9.41 8.13
N ARG A 127 22.59 9.92 9.12
CA ARG A 127 22.09 9.10 10.25
C ARG A 127 21.11 8.03 9.80
N GLY A 128 20.19 8.34 8.90
CA GLY A 128 19.21 7.38 8.38
C GLY A 128 19.86 6.26 7.58
N LEU A 129 20.78 6.64 6.67
CA LEU A 129 21.50 5.64 5.87
C LEU A 129 22.36 4.70 6.74
N ALA A 130 22.92 5.19 7.85
CA ALA A 130 23.68 4.36 8.77
C ALA A 130 22.85 3.30 9.53
N GLN A 131 21.53 3.42 9.53
CA GLN A 131 20.61 2.48 10.17
C GLN A 131 20.08 1.42 9.20
N LEU A 132 20.19 1.66 7.89
CA LEU A 132 19.71 0.74 6.87
C LEU A 132 20.82 -0.27 6.54
N GLU A 133 20.43 -1.54 6.44
CA GLU A 133 21.36 -2.57 6.00
C GLU A 133 21.70 -2.38 4.51
N GLU A 134 22.96 -2.48 4.17
CA GLU A 134 23.39 -2.59 2.77
C GLU A 134 22.95 -3.94 2.23
N THR A 135 21.91 -3.95 1.40
CA THR A 135 21.29 -5.20 0.95
C THR A 135 21.89 -5.78 -0.31
N LEU A 136 22.46 -4.95 -1.15
CA LEU A 136 23.12 -5.37 -2.39
C LEU A 136 24.30 -4.41 -2.61
N GLY A 137 25.51 -4.94 -2.59
CA GLY A 137 26.63 -4.19 -3.07
C GLY A 137 26.36 -3.73 -4.50
N ASP A 138 26.83 -2.57 -4.83
CA ASP A 138 26.98 -1.97 -6.15
C ASP A 138 25.93 -2.36 -7.23
N TYR A 139 25.03 -1.42 -7.50
CA TYR A 139 24.29 -1.40 -8.75
C TYR A 139 25.11 -0.69 -9.84
#